data_d2a76ee7b87753d4f9f5526508586eca
#
_entry.id   d2a76ee7b87753d4f9f5526508586eca
#
_cell.length_a   1.000
_cell.length_b   1.000
_cell.length_c   1.000
_cell.angle_alpha   90.00
_cell.angle_beta   90.00
_cell.angle_gamma   90.00
#
_symmetry.space_group_name_H-M   'P 1'
#
loop_
_entity.id
_entity.type
_entity.pdbx_description
1 polymer ?
#
loop_
_entity_poly.entity_id
_entity_poly.type
_entity_poly.pdbx_seq_one_letter_code
_entity_poly.pdbx_strand_id
1 'polypeptide(L)'
;MIRRLEELVRQCNVDDYRIVECTTVSHQAFFVKQDLDQHRISDTTHVTLFLYVDKEEDGRKLRGQASREFYESQSDEEILKQIESMKFQASLAMNPYFEIPADYKYAEERKDYKLLDVLKTLVSAIQNVKDTKTEKINSYELFVNEYYYHIVNSRGVDVSFNTMDEEAEVIINSIDGDHEIELYHRVKFANQPLNEITDGILEVFRYAKDRTKAKPTKKMNNATVLMTSLDNGDFFRYFLAKTNAGMVYNRRSQTKVGDDCQENSKGDKVTLELKKELPYSANNLPFTTEGVPAKDITIVKDGVYQSYWGDQKNSYYLGLKEAIPANNYVVLPGSKSIAEMKQDPYLEIIQFSSFIMNPMTGDFGGEIRLAYYFDGKEVTPVTGGSITCNMTESLKHIYLSKETRQINNCVVPKTVQIFDVAVAGEE
;
A
#
# COMPACT_ATOMS: atom_id res chain seq x y z
N MET A 1 -2.26 -5.06 -29.80
CA MET A 1 -3.47 -5.87 -29.50
C MET A 1 -4.73 -5.03 -29.31
N ILE A 2 -4.69 -3.85 -28.69
CA ILE A 2 -5.86 -2.99 -28.37
C ILE A 2 -6.75 -2.74 -29.61
N ARG A 3 -6.22 -2.17 -30.70
CA ARG A 3 -7.02 -1.85 -31.89
C ARG A 3 -7.79 -3.05 -32.45
N ARG A 4 -7.13 -4.20 -32.49
CA ARG A 4 -7.74 -5.46 -32.92
C ARG A 4 -8.92 -5.86 -32.04
N LEU A 5 -8.76 -5.78 -30.70
CA LEU A 5 -9.86 -6.07 -29.77
C LEU A 5 -11.00 -5.05 -29.88
N GLU A 6 -10.70 -3.76 -30.07
CA GLU A 6 -11.75 -2.75 -30.29
C GLU A 6 -12.59 -3.05 -31.55
N GLU A 7 -11.96 -3.45 -32.64
CA GLU A 7 -12.65 -3.82 -33.89
C GLU A 7 -13.55 -5.04 -33.68
N LEU A 8 -13.07 -6.06 -32.99
CA LEU A 8 -13.81 -7.30 -32.75
C LEU A 8 -14.95 -7.10 -31.72
N VAL A 9 -14.71 -6.39 -30.63
CA VAL A 9 -15.75 -6.17 -29.61
C VAL A 9 -16.91 -5.33 -30.15
N ARG A 10 -16.64 -4.37 -31.05
CA ARG A 10 -17.69 -3.56 -31.72
C ARG A 10 -18.61 -4.41 -32.61
N GLN A 11 -18.13 -5.54 -33.14
CA GLN A 11 -18.96 -6.46 -33.92
C GLN A 11 -19.93 -7.28 -33.06
N CYS A 12 -19.67 -7.38 -31.75
CA CYS A 12 -20.41 -8.24 -30.83
C CYS A 12 -21.60 -7.56 -30.12
N ASN A 13 -21.96 -6.32 -30.48
CA ASN A 13 -23.07 -5.57 -29.87
C ASN A 13 -23.02 -5.58 -28.34
N VAL A 14 -21.95 -5.12 -27.73
CA VAL A 14 -21.82 -4.84 -26.28
C VAL A 14 -22.21 -3.39 -26.02
N ASP A 15 -22.74 -3.10 -24.84
CA ASP A 15 -23.18 -1.75 -24.49
C ASP A 15 -21.98 -0.84 -24.18
N ASP A 16 -21.01 -1.35 -23.43
CA ASP A 16 -19.76 -0.67 -23.15
C ASP A 16 -18.61 -1.67 -23.03
N TYR A 17 -17.38 -1.19 -23.24
CA TYR A 17 -16.16 -1.97 -23.01
C TYR A 17 -15.02 -1.10 -22.48
N ARG A 18 -14.05 -1.74 -21.88
CA ARG A 18 -12.74 -1.18 -21.51
C ARG A 18 -11.67 -2.23 -21.79
N ILE A 19 -10.57 -1.80 -22.40
CA ILE A 19 -9.40 -2.63 -22.66
C ILE A 19 -8.23 -2.03 -21.90
N VAL A 20 -7.53 -2.86 -21.15
CA VAL A 20 -6.32 -2.52 -20.40
C VAL A 20 -5.17 -3.36 -20.94
N GLU A 21 -4.19 -2.72 -21.53
CA GLU A 21 -2.91 -3.32 -21.89
C GLU A 21 -1.87 -2.88 -20.86
N CYS A 22 -1.17 -3.85 -20.28
CA CYS A 22 -0.07 -3.61 -19.37
C CYS A 22 1.14 -4.43 -19.80
N THR A 23 2.20 -3.75 -20.24
CA THR A 23 3.50 -4.38 -20.50
C THR A 23 4.38 -4.18 -19.27
N THR A 24 4.94 -5.26 -18.76
CA THR A 24 5.88 -5.27 -17.64
C THR A 24 7.23 -5.76 -18.11
N VAL A 25 8.25 -4.92 -17.96
CA VAL A 25 9.65 -5.31 -18.11
C VAL A 25 10.28 -5.36 -16.72
N SER A 26 10.89 -6.49 -16.38
CA SER A 26 11.45 -6.73 -15.04
C SER A 26 12.88 -7.21 -15.10
N HIS A 27 13.74 -6.65 -14.27
CA HIS A 27 15.07 -7.17 -13.95
C HIS A 27 15.09 -7.55 -12.47
N GLN A 28 15.43 -8.81 -12.18
CA GLN A 28 15.45 -9.38 -10.83
C GLN A 28 16.82 -9.99 -10.55
N ALA A 29 17.42 -9.68 -9.42
CA ALA A 29 18.71 -10.23 -9.03
C ALA A 29 18.64 -10.81 -7.62
N PHE A 30 19.12 -12.03 -7.46
CA PHE A 30 19.10 -12.81 -6.24
C PHE A 30 20.52 -13.05 -5.78
N PHE A 31 20.82 -12.73 -4.53
CA PHE A 31 22.15 -12.83 -3.95
C PHE A 31 22.15 -13.71 -2.71
N VAL A 32 23.16 -14.56 -2.59
CA VAL A 32 23.50 -15.27 -1.36
C VAL A 32 24.78 -14.64 -0.82
N LYS A 33 24.68 -14.02 0.33
CA LYS A 33 25.71 -13.12 0.87
C LYS A 33 26.01 -12.00 -0.14
N GLN A 34 27.23 -11.98 -0.70
CA GLN A 34 27.65 -10.98 -1.69
C GLN A 34 27.71 -11.53 -3.12
N ASP A 35 27.45 -12.85 -3.29
CA ASP A 35 27.57 -13.53 -4.57
C ASP A 35 26.23 -13.57 -5.29
N LEU A 36 26.25 -13.19 -6.57
CA LEU A 36 25.08 -13.27 -7.43
C LEU A 36 24.75 -14.75 -7.70
N ASP A 37 23.60 -15.22 -7.23
CA ASP A 37 23.08 -16.56 -7.51
C ASP A 37 22.30 -16.60 -8.81
N GLN A 38 21.37 -15.64 -9.00
CA GLN A 38 20.53 -15.63 -10.18
C GLN A 38 20.21 -14.21 -10.64
N HIS A 39 20.17 -14.02 -11.97
CA HIS A 39 19.60 -12.85 -12.63
C HIS A 39 18.49 -13.30 -13.58
N ARG A 40 17.29 -12.74 -13.43
CA ARG A 40 16.15 -13.01 -14.28
C ARG A 40 15.73 -11.74 -15.02
N ILE A 41 15.30 -11.91 -16.25
CA ILE A 41 14.72 -10.84 -17.07
C ILE A 41 13.39 -11.37 -17.59
N SER A 42 12.34 -10.57 -17.50
CA SER A 42 11.05 -10.88 -18.11
C SER A 42 10.50 -9.66 -18.84
N ASP A 43 9.82 -9.92 -19.94
CA ASP A 43 9.05 -8.95 -20.72
C ASP A 43 7.72 -9.60 -21.04
N THR A 44 6.64 -9.09 -20.45
CA THR A 44 5.31 -9.68 -20.57
C THR A 44 4.27 -8.62 -20.83
N THR A 45 3.34 -8.90 -21.75
CA THR A 45 2.20 -8.03 -22.03
C THR A 45 0.90 -8.76 -21.73
N HIS A 46 0.11 -8.16 -20.87
CA HIS A 46 -1.23 -8.62 -20.52
C HIS A 46 -2.27 -7.67 -21.11
N VAL A 47 -3.24 -8.21 -21.84
CA VAL A 47 -4.32 -7.43 -22.43
C VAL A 47 -5.66 -7.95 -21.92
N THR A 48 -6.32 -7.17 -21.09
CA THR A 48 -7.59 -7.55 -20.47
C THR A 48 -8.74 -6.72 -21.06
N LEU A 49 -9.72 -7.42 -21.59
CA LEU A 49 -11.02 -6.84 -21.97
C LEU A 49 -12.00 -6.94 -20.80
N PHE A 50 -12.60 -5.82 -20.44
CA PHE A 50 -13.79 -5.73 -19.60
C PHE A 50 -14.95 -5.35 -20.52
N LEU A 51 -16.02 -6.13 -20.52
CA LEU A 51 -17.23 -5.79 -21.27
C LEU A 51 -18.43 -5.64 -20.36
N TYR A 52 -19.37 -4.83 -20.80
CA TYR A 52 -20.59 -4.50 -20.07
C TYR A 52 -21.81 -4.78 -20.94
N VAL A 53 -22.82 -5.36 -20.31
CA VAL A 53 -24.13 -5.65 -20.93
C VAL A 53 -25.21 -5.00 -20.08
N ASP A 54 -26.03 -4.16 -20.70
CA ASP A 54 -27.14 -3.46 -20.05
C ASP A 54 -28.44 -4.20 -20.29
N LYS A 55 -29.32 -4.16 -19.28
CA LYS A 55 -30.68 -4.72 -19.37
C LYS A 55 -31.65 -3.80 -18.64
N GLU A 56 -32.82 -3.69 -19.18
CA GLU A 56 -33.95 -3.05 -18.48
C GLU A 56 -34.86 -4.16 -17.90
N GLU A 57 -35.12 -4.10 -16.59
CA GLU A 57 -35.95 -5.07 -15.89
C GLU A 57 -36.75 -4.34 -14.81
N ASP A 58 -38.10 -4.48 -14.84
CA ASP A 58 -39.01 -3.80 -13.92
C ASP A 58 -38.83 -2.28 -13.83
N GLY A 59 -38.51 -1.64 -14.97
CA GLY A 59 -38.27 -0.19 -15.05
C GLY A 59 -36.94 0.26 -14.43
N ARG A 60 -36.03 -0.68 -14.15
CA ARG A 60 -34.67 -0.41 -13.63
C ARG A 60 -33.64 -0.77 -14.67
N LYS A 61 -32.70 0.13 -14.88
CA LYS A 61 -31.51 -0.16 -15.71
C LYS A 61 -30.50 -0.93 -14.87
N LEU A 62 -30.10 -2.10 -15.37
CA LEU A 62 -29.11 -3.00 -14.77
C LEU A 62 -27.90 -3.11 -15.67
N ARG A 63 -26.74 -3.44 -15.12
CA ARG A 63 -25.49 -3.64 -15.83
C ARG A 63 -24.76 -4.89 -15.32
N GLY A 64 -24.51 -5.84 -16.21
CA GLY A 64 -23.62 -6.96 -15.99
C GLY A 64 -22.23 -6.65 -16.52
N GLN A 65 -21.22 -7.29 -15.96
CA GLN A 65 -19.85 -7.16 -16.42
C GLN A 65 -19.14 -8.51 -16.43
N ALA A 66 -18.22 -8.69 -17.39
CA ALA A 66 -17.29 -9.79 -17.42
C ALA A 66 -15.91 -9.28 -17.85
N SER A 67 -14.86 -9.98 -17.44
CA SER A 67 -13.49 -9.66 -17.87
C SER A 67 -12.74 -10.92 -18.27
N ARG A 68 -11.84 -10.77 -19.25
CA ARG A 68 -10.97 -11.84 -19.72
C ARG A 68 -9.69 -11.28 -20.31
N GLU A 69 -8.61 -12.02 -20.14
CA GLU A 69 -7.34 -11.76 -20.78
C GLU A 69 -7.31 -12.40 -22.19
N PHE A 70 -6.70 -11.66 -23.13
CA PHE A 70 -6.54 -12.06 -24.52
C PHE A 70 -5.07 -12.00 -24.94
N TYR A 71 -4.70 -12.87 -25.88
CA TYR A 71 -3.34 -13.05 -26.35
C TYR A 71 -3.24 -12.85 -27.85
N GLU A 72 -2.12 -12.32 -28.33
CA GLU A 72 -1.87 -12.08 -29.75
C GLU A 72 -1.91 -13.36 -30.61
N SER A 73 -1.60 -14.51 -30.00
CA SER A 73 -1.61 -15.82 -30.66
C SER A 73 -3.01 -16.34 -30.99
N GLN A 74 -4.06 -15.77 -30.41
CA GLN A 74 -5.45 -16.19 -30.68
C GLN A 74 -5.93 -15.70 -32.04
N SER A 75 -6.70 -16.52 -32.76
CA SER A 75 -7.39 -16.12 -33.98
C SER A 75 -8.58 -15.20 -33.70
N ASP A 76 -9.02 -14.42 -34.69
CA ASP A 76 -10.20 -13.55 -34.55
C ASP A 76 -11.46 -14.34 -34.22
N GLU A 77 -11.61 -15.56 -34.79
CA GLU A 77 -12.74 -16.44 -34.51
C GLU A 77 -12.75 -16.90 -33.06
N GLU A 78 -11.59 -17.26 -32.49
CA GLU A 78 -11.46 -17.60 -31.08
C GLU A 78 -11.78 -16.42 -30.15
N ILE A 79 -11.31 -15.23 -30.49
CA ILE A 79 -11.60 -13.99 -29.74
C ILE A 79 -13.10 -13.70 -29.78
N LEU A 80 -13.73 -13.71 -30.94
CA LEU A 80 -15.18 -13.46 -31.09
C LEU A 80 -16.00 -14.45 -30.28
N LYS A 81 -15.66 -15.75 -30.34
CA LYS A 81 -16.34 -16.79 -29.56
C LYS A 81 -16.19 -16.54 -28.04
N GLN A 82 -15.03 -16.07 -27.60
CA GLN A 82 -14.79 -15.75 -26.20
C GLN A 82 -15.57 -14.50 -25.77
N ILE A 83 -15.67 -13.47 -26.62
CA ILE A 83 -16.47 -12.26 -26.36
C ILE A 83 -17.95 -12.63 -26.20
N GLU A 84 -18.50 -13.50 -27.06
CA GLU A 84 -19.89 -13.96 -26.92
C GLU A 84 -20.09 -14.75 -25.62
N SER A 85 -19.13 -15.57 -25.21
CA SER A 85 -19.16 -16.25 -23.91
C SER A 85 -19.13 -15.26 -22.74
N MET A 86 -18.33 -14.18 -22.83
CA MET A 86 -18.28 -13.14 -21.81
C MET A 86 -19.60 -12.36 -21.72
N LYS A 87 -20.27 -12.06 -22.86
CA LYS A 87 -21.61 -11.46 -22.85
C LYS A 87 -22.61 -12.30 -22.08
N PHE A 88 -22.63 -13.60 -22.35
CA PHE A 88 -23.46 -14.53 -21.58
C PHE A 88 -23.13 -14.50 -20.10
N GLN A 89 -21.85 -14.57 -19.73
CA GLN A 89 -21.42 -14.49 -18.32
C GLN A 89 -21.86 -13.17 -17.66
N ALA A 90 -21.69 -12.05 -18.35
CA ALA A 90 -22.12 -10.73 -17.84
C ALA A 90 -23.64 -10.69 -17.59
N SER A 91 -24.44 -11.34 -18.44
CA SER A 91 -25.90 -11.38 -18.29
C SER A 91 -26.39 -12.19 -17.08
N LEU A 92 -25.53 -13.05 -16.50
CA LEU A 92 -25.90 -13.88 -15.35
C LEU A 92 -25.81 -13.14 -14.00
N ALA A 93 -25.03 -12.07 -13.92
CA ALA A 93 -24.77 -11.32 -12.67
C ALA A 93 -25.02 -9.82 -12.88
N MET A 94 -26.31 -9.44 -12.89
CA MET A 94 -26.72 -8.05 -13.08
C MET A 94 -26.66 -7.26 -11.78
N ASN A 95 -26.11 -6.06 -11.87
CA ASN A 95 -26.04 -5.09 -10.77
C ASN A 95 -26.83 -3.82 -11.16
N PRO A 96 -27.14 -2.90 -10.23
CA PRO A 96 -27.59 -1.57 -10.61
C PRO A 96 -26.67 -0.95 -11.64
N TYR A 97 -27.23 -0.20 -12.60
CA TYR A 97 -26.44 0.47 -13.62
C TYR A 97 -25.46 1.46 -13.01
N PHE A 98 -24.29 1.58 -13.64
CA PHE A 98 -23.31 2.62 -13.36
C PHE A 98 -22.62 3.05 -14.65
N GLU A 99 -22.13 4.27 -14.69
CA GLU A 99 -21.39 4.79 -15.83
C GLU A 99 -19.88 4.49 -15.67
N ILE A 100 -19.26 4.08 -16.79
CA ILE A 100 -17.79 3.99 -16.86
C ILE A 100 -17.22 5.39 -17.12
N PRO A 101 -15.93 5.65 -16.83
CA PRO A 101 -15.28 6.93 -17.11
C PRO A 101 -15.38 7.30 -18.57
N ALA A 102 -15.45 8.61 -18.88
CA ALA A 102 -15.58 9.12 -20.24
C ALA A 102 -14.64 10.32 -20.48
N ASP A 103 -14.29 10.52 -21.76
CA ASP A 103 -13.64 11.74 -22.27
C ASP A 103 -12.27 12.10 -21.69
N TYR A 104 -11.49 11.10 -21.24
CA TYR A 104 -10.11 11.30 -20.84
C TYR A 104 -9.15 10.89 -21.96
N LYS A 105 -8.32 11.84 -22.39
CA LYS A 105 -7.21 11.56 -23.31
C LYS A 105 -5.90 12.03 -22.69
N TYR A 106 -4.95 11.13 -22.63
CA TYR A 106 -3.63 11.39 -22.11
C TYR A 106 -2.63 10.43 -22.72
N ALA A 107 -1.54 10.96 -23.23
CA ALA A 107 -0.44 10.17 -23.73
C ALA A 107 0.86 10.79 -23.21
N GLU A 108 1.56 10.04 -22.38
CA GLU A 108 2.90 10.41 -21.93
C GLU A 108 3.92 9.74 -22.85
N GLU A 109 4.97 10.49 -23.24
CA GLU A 109 6.10 9.90 -23.93
C GLU A 109 6.76 8.85 -23.03
N ARG A 110 6.97 7.64 -23.54
CA ARG A 110 7.55 6.54 -22.79
C ARG A 110 8.96 6.90 -22.33
N LYS A 111 9.18 6.97 -21.04
CA LYS A 111 10.48 7.19 -20.40
C LYS A 111 11.28 5.89 -20.46
N ASP A 112 12.53 5.97 -20.89
CA ASP A 112 13.49 4.87 -20.80
C ASP A 112 14.16 4.91 -19.42
N TYR A 113 13.73 4.08 -18.49
CA TYR A 113 14.22 4.05 -17.11
C TYR A 113 15.58 3.40 -16.94
N LYS A 114 16.17 2.78 -18.01
CA LYS A 114 17.48 2.11 -17.92
C LYS A 114 17.55 1.09 -16.77
N LEU A 115 16.56 0.19 -16.69
CA LEU A 115 16.33 -0.72 -15.57
C LEU A 115 17.59 -1.49 -15.14
N LEU A 116 18.43 -1.94 -16.08
CA LEU A 116 19.68 -2.63 -15.76
C LEU A 116 20.68 -1.73 -15.02
N ASP A 117 20.75 -0.45 -15.34
CA ASP A 117 21.64 0.49 -14.68
C ASP A 117 21.12 0.84 -13.29
N VAL A 118 19.80 0.97 -13.14
CA VAL A 118 19.15 1.10 -11.82
C VAL A 118 19.46 -0.11 -10.95
N LEU A 119 19.28 -1.34 -11.47
CA LEU A 119 19.58 -2.57 -10.74
C LEU A 119 21.05 -2.61 -10.29
N LYS A 120 22.02 -2.30 -11.18
CA LYS A 120 23.46 -2.24 -10.82
C LYS A 120 23.73 -1.23 -9.71
N THR A 121 23.03 -0.12 -9.74
CA THR A 121 23.15 0.94 -8.74
C THR A 121 22.64 0.47 -7.37
N LEU A 122 21.49 -0.22 -7.32
CA LEU A 122 20.96 -0.85 -6.10
C LEU A 122 21.91 -1.92 -5.55
N VAL A 123 22.43 -2.81 -6.42
CA VAL A 123 23.43 -3.81 -6.03
C VAL A 123 24.62 -3.13 -5.36
N SER A 124 25.16 -2.07 -5.98
CA SER A 124 26.30 -1.33 -5.45
C SER A 124 26.00 -0.69 -4.10
N ALA A 125 24.79 -0.17 -3.91
CA ALA A 125 24.36 0.42 -2.63
C ALA A 125 24.38 -0.62 -1.51
N ILE A 126 23.83 -1.81 -1.73
CA ILE A 126 23.79 -2.88 -0.72
C ILE A 126 25.19 -3.43 -0.47
N GLN A 127 25.98 -3.67 -1.50
CA GLN A 127 27.34 -4.18 -1.36
C GLN A 127 28.32 -3.21 -0.68
N ASN A 128 27.99 -1.92 -0.63
CA ASN A 128 28.73 -0.93 0.14
C ASN A 128 28.48 -1.02 1.65
N VAL A 129 27.37 -1.62 2.08
CA VAL A 129 27.13 -1.94 3.49
C VAL A 129 28.07 -3.07 3.89
N LYS A 130 28.95 -2.80 4.85
CA LYS A 130 29.95 -3.79 5.27
C LYS A 130 29.43 -4.60 6.45
N ASP A 131 29.60 -5.91 6.35
CA ASP A 131 29.39 -6.81 7.47
C ASP A 131 30.23 -6.37 8.68
N THR A 132 29.67 -6.53 9.86
CA THR A 132 30.39 -6.38 11.13
C THR A 132 30.90 -7.75 11.59
N LYS A 133 31.43 -7.82 12.82
CA LYS A 133 31.79 -9.13 13.43
C LYS A 133 30.56 -9.98 13.71
N THR A 134 29.44 -9.33 14.01
CA THR A 134 28.21 -9.94 14.51
C THR A 134 27.05 -9.81 13.53
N GLU A 135 26.91 -8.71 12.84
CA GLU A 135 25.85 -8.47 11.86
C GLU A 135 26.34 -8.71 10.43
N LYS A 136 25.55 -9.46 9.65
CA LYS A 136 25.89 -9.83 8.26
C LYS A 136 24.66 -9.80 7.38
N ILE A 137 24.83 -9.43 6.12
CA ILE A 137 23.83 -9.66 5.09
C ILE A 137 23.90 -11.14 4.70
N ASN A 138 22.82 -11.88 4.97
CA ASN A 138 22.70 -13.30 4.63
C ASN A 138 22.32 -13.50 3.16
N SER A 139 21.32 -12.77 2.70
CA SER A 139 20.86 -12.76 1.32
C SER A 139 20.11 -11.49 1.01
N TYR A 140 19.96 -11.18 -0.27
CA TYR A 140 19.07 -10.11 -0.70
C TYR A 140 18.56 -10.38 -2.11
N GLU A 141 17.36 -9.84 -2.35
CA GLU A 141 16.66 -9.91 -3.62
C GLU A 141 16.31 -8.49 -4.07
N LEU A 142 16.55 -8.21 -5.33
CA LEU A 142 16.29 -6.92 -5.94
C LEU A 142 15.37 -7.07 -7.13
N PHE A 143 14.37 -6.20 -7.20
CA PHE A 143 13.41 -6.15 -8.29
C PHE A 143 13.37 -4.74 -8.82
N VAL A 144 13.54 -4.58 -10.14
CA VAL A 144 13.40 -3.30 -10.84
C VAL A 144 12.46 -3.52 -11.99
N ASN A 145 11.30 -2.88 -11.94
CA ASN A 145 10.22 -3.10 -12.90
C ASN A 145 9.83 -1.80 -13.58
N GLU A 146 9.55 -1.87 -14.89
CA GLU A 146 8.84 -0.86 -15.65
C GLU A 146 7.47 -1.40 -16.01
N TYR A 147 6.44 -0.57 -15.90
CA TYR A 147 5.08 -0.85 -16.32
C TYR A 147 4.65 0.19 -17.34
N TYR A 148 4.28 -0.26 -18.52
CA TYR A 148 3.64 0.57 -19.53
C TYR A 148 2.16 0.22 -19.61
N TYR A 149 1.30 1.21 -19.39
CA TYR A 149 -0.15 1.07 -19.44
C TYR A 149 -0.70 1.78 -20.68
N HIS A 150 -1.62 1.12 -21.38
CA HIS A 150 -2.52 1.73 -22.34
C HIS A 150 -3.95 1.29 -22.05
N ILE A 151 -4.83 2.25 -21.81
CA ILE A 151 -6.21 2.01 -21.37
C ILE A 151 -7.14 2.75 -22.31
N VAL A 152 -8.05 2.01 -22.95
CA VAL A 152 -9.09 2.56 -23.81
C VAL A 152 -10.46 2.07 -23.39
N ASN A 153 -11.51 2.84 -23.67
CA ASN A 153 -12.87 2.38 -23.47
C ASN A 153 -13.82 2.93 -24.54
N SER A 154 -15.07 2.41 -24.56
CA SER A 154 -16.13 2.80 -25.51
C SER A 154 -16.59 4.24 -25.37
N ARG A 155 -16.25 4.93 -24.25
CA ARG A 155 -16.70 6.29 -23.93
C ARG A 155 -15.61 7.36 -24.07
N GLY A 156 -14.59 7.09 -24.87
CA GLY A 156 -13.59 8.09 -25.22
C GLY A 156 -12.40 8.21 -24.25
N VAL A 157 -12.25 7.31 -23.31
CA VAL A 157 -10.99 7.18 -22.57
C VAL A 157 -9.94 6.58 -23.49
N ASP A 158 -8.79 7.24 -23.58
CA ASP A 158 -7.59 6.78 -24.27
C ASP A 158 -6.39 7.37 -23.54
N VAL A 159 -5.82 6.60 -22.61
CA VAL A 159 -4.73 7.06 -21.76
C VAL A 159 -3.58 6.08 -21.79
N SER A 160 -2.36 6.60 -21.94
CA SER A 160 -1.13 5.80 -21.91
C SER A 160 -0.05 6.51 -21.12
N PHE A 161 0.66 5.74 -20.29
CA PHE A 161 1.75 6.20 -19.46
C PHE A 161 2.65 5.04 -19.06
N ASN A 162 3.89 5.34 -18.64
CA ASN A 162 4.72 4.34 -17.97
C ASN A 162 5.19 4.81 -16.62
N THR A 163 5.44 3.85 -15.75
CA THR A 163 5.95 4.04 -14.39
C THR A 163 6.96 2.94 -14.09
N MET A 164 7.72 3.13 -13.02
CA MET A 164 8.64 2.12 -12.53
C MET A 164 8.51 1.93 -11.04
N ASP A 165 8.93 0.77 -10.55
CA ASP A 165 9.18 0.54 -9.15
C ASP A 165 10.50 -0.23 -8.94
N GLU A 166 10.99 -0.08 -7.73
CA GLU A 166 12.16 -0.76 -7.20
C GLU A 166 11.77 -1.41 -5.89
N GLU A 167 12.26 -2.62 -5.66
CA GLU A 167 12.06 -3.31 -4.40
C GLU A 167 13.36 -3.99 -3.99
N ALA A 168 13.71 -3.85 -2.72
CA ALA A 168 14.83 -4.54 -2.10
C ALA A 168 14.32 -5.32 -0.88
N GLU A 169 14.60 -6.61 -0.87
CA GLU A 169 14.39 -7.50 0.26
C GLU A 169 15.77 -7.95 0.77
N VAL A 170 16.03 -7.71 2.05
CA VAL A 170 17.36 -7.99 2.65
C VAL A 170 17.16 -8.81 3.92
N ILE A 171 17.87 -9.92 4.02
CA ILE A 171 17.91 -10.76 5.21
C ILE A 171 19.23 -10.50 5.93
N ILE A 172 19.12 -10.10 7.19
CA ILE A 172 20.24 -9.74 8.05
C ILE A 172 20.31 -10.71 9.22
N ASN A 173 21.46 -11.37 9.38
CA ASN A 173 21.73 -12.19 10.55
C ASN A 173 22.56 -11.41 11.55
N SER A 174 22.26 -11.59 12.85
CA SER A 174 23.09 -11.13 13.96
C SER A 174 23.38 -12.27 14.89
N ILE A 175 24.66 -12.40 15.31
CA ILE A 175 25.17 -13.50 16.12
C ILE A 175 25.79 -12.93 17.40
N ASP A 176 25.35 -13.42 18.58
CA ASP A 176 25.94 -13.11 19.87
C ASP A 176 26.15 -14.42 20.67
N GLY A 177 27.40 -14.91 20.71
CA GLY A 177 27.70 -16.23 21.24
C GLY A 177 27.05 -17.36 20.43
N ASP A 178 26.21 -18.15 21.11
CA ASP A 178 25.44 -19.23 20.48
C ASP A 178 24.05 -18.78 19.99
N HIS A 179 23.68 -17.51 20.18
CA HIS A 179 22.43 -16.95 19.74
C HIS A 179 22.57 -16.33 18.34
N GLU A 180 21.79 -16.86 17.40
CA GLU A 180 21.66 -16.30 16.06
C GLU A 180 20.23 -15.87 15.84
N ILE A 181 20.04 -14.67 15.32
CA ILE A 181 18.74 -14.16 14.92
C ILE A 181 18.78 -13.68 13.48
N GLU A 182 17.62 -13.69 12.87
CA GLU A 182 17.41 -13.19 11.53
C GLU A 182 16.37 -12.07 11.55
N LEU A 183 16.65 -10.97 10.84
CA LEU A 183 15.70 -9.92 10.56
C LEU A 183 15.52 -9.75 9.05
N TYR A 184 14.25 -9.73 8.64
CA TYR A 184 13.82 -9.41 7.28
C TYR A 184 13.55 -7.91 7.17
N HIS A 185 14.08 -7.31 6.12
CA HIS A 185 13.84 -5.91 5.78
C HIS A 185 13.42 -5.80 4.31
N ARG A 186 12.28 -5.17 4.08
CA ARG A 186 11.74 -4.93 2.74
C ARG A 186 11.43 -3.47 2.55
N VAL A 187 11.89 -2.91 1.44
CA VAL A 187 11.56 -1.55 1.02
C VAL A 187 11.12 -1.54 -0.43
N LYS A 188 10.06 -0.79 -0.71
CA LYS A 188 9.56 -0.54 -2.06
C LYS A 188 9.52 0.96 -2.32
N PHE A 189 9.95 1.39 -3.50
CA PHE A 189 10.12 2.80 -3.83
C PHE A 189 10.25 3.00 -5.35
N ALA A 190 10.46 4.24 -5.80
CA ALA A 190 10.87 4.57 -7.16
C ALA A 190 11.88 5.72 -7.13
N ASN A 191 13.08 5.51 -7.68
CA ASN A 191 14.17 6.49 -7.76
C ASN A 191 14.57 7.10 -6.40
N GLN A 192 14.56 6.30 -5.32
CA GLN A 192 14.96 6.76 -4.00
C GLN A 192 16.48 7.01 -3.93
N PRO A 193 16.95 8.04 -3.18
CA PRO A 193 18.37 8.24 -2.94
C PRO A 193 19.03 7.02 -2.29
N LEU A 194 20.18 6.60 -2.82
CA LEU A 194 20.86 5.37 -2.38
C LEU A 194 21.29 5.39 -0.92
N ASN A 195 21.65 6.56 -0.40
CA ASN A 195 21.99 6.70 1.01
C ASN A 195 20.82 6.34 1.94
N GLU A 196 19.57 6.59 1.56
CA GLU A 196 18.41 6.19 2.37
C GLU A 196 18.27 4.67 2.44
N ILE A 197 18.63 3.97 1.35
CA ILE A 197 18.61 2.50 1.32
C ILE A 197 19.73 1.94 2.23
N THR A 198 20.93 2.46 2.10
CA THR A 198 22.07 2.04 2.95
C THR A 198 21.82 2.36 4.42
N ASP A 199 21.29 3.54 4.73
CA ASP A 199 20.98 3.96 6.10
C ASP A 199 19.87 3.07 6.70
N GLY A 200 18.87 2.70 5.90
CA GLY A 200 17.83 1.75 6.29
C GLY A 200 18.39 0.38 6.66
N ILE A 201 19.33 -0.17 5.88
CA ILE A 201 19.98 -1.45 6.18
C ILE A 201 20.83 -1.35 7.44
N LEU A 202 21.58 -0.25 7.62
CA LEU A 202 22.38 -0.01 8.83
C LEU A 202 21.49 0.17 10.08
N GLU A 203 20.31 0.75 9.93
CA GLU A 203 19.31 0.80 11.02
C GLU A 203 18.87 -0.62 11.42
N VAL A 204 18.63 -1.50 10.44
CA VAL A 204 18.24 -2.91 10.72
C VAL A 204 19.40 -3.71 11.31
N PHE A 205 20.65 -3.43 10.96
CA PHE A 205 21.83 -4.02 11.65
C PHE A 205 21.79 -3.70 13.15
N ARG A 206 21.52 -2.43 13.51
CA ARG A 206 21.38 -2.03 14.90
C ARG A 206 20.25 -2.78 15.58
N TYR A 207 19.07 -2.89 14.95
CA TYR A 207 17.94 -3.63 15.48
C TYR A 207 18.23 -5.13 15.65
N ALA A 208 18.92 -5.74 14.69
CA ALA A 208 19.35 -7.13 14.80
C ALA A 208 20.26 -7.35 16.00
N LYS A 209 21.26 -6.48 16.18
CA LYS A 209 22.16 -6.51 17.35
C LYS A 209 21.43 -6.33 18.66
N ASP A 210 20.48 -5.41 18.76
CA ASP A 210 19.73 -5.18 19.97
C ASP A 210 18.79 -6.36 20.27
N ARG A 211 18.25 -7.00 19.25
CA ARG A 211 17.37 -8.15 19.39
C ARG A 211 18.09 -9.39 19.95
N THR A 212 19.37 -9.63 19.63
CA THR A 212 20.13 -10.75 20.23
C THR A 212 20.25 -10.62 21.73
N LYS A 213 20.14 -9.40 22.28
CA LYS A 213 20.24 -9.08 23.71
C LYS A 213 18.88 -8.79 24.35
N ALA A 214 17.81 -8.87 23.56
CA ALA A 214 16.49 -8.53 24.04
C ALA A 214 16.00 -9.50 25.11
N LYS A 215 15.45 -8.94 26.20
CA LYS A 215 14.78 -9.70 27.26
C LYS A 215 13.32 -9.95 26.86
N PRO A 216 12.64 -10.93 27.49
CA PRO A 216 11.20 -11.09 27.30
C PRO A 216 10.44 -9.82 27.68
N THR A 217 9.41 -9.48 26.89
CA THR A 217 8.51 -8.36 27.19
C THR A 217 7.70 -8.70 28.43
N LYS A 218 7.65 -7.77 29.40
CA LYS A 218 6.83 -7.93 30.61
C LYS A 218 5.36 -7.65 30.33
N LYS A 219 4.48 -8.34 31.04
CA LYS A 219 3.04 -8.05 31.04
C LYS A 219 2.78 -6.67 31.64
N MET A 220 2.00 -5.84 30.98
CA MET A 220 1.61 -4.49 31.42
C MET A 220 0.12 -4.27 31.16
N ASN A 221 -0.61 -3.69 32.11
CA ASN A 221 -2.04 -3.45 31.98
C ASN A 221 -2.36 -2.05 31.40
N ASN A 222 -1.51 -1.07 31.65
CA ASN A 222 -1.72 0.34 31.26
C ASN A 222 -0.39 0.93 30.78
N ALA A 223 0.11 0.45 29.65
CA ALA A 223 1.35 0.94 29.07
C ALA A 223 1.11 2.17 28.18
N THR A 224 2.06 3.11 28.21
CA THR A 224 2.22 4.07 27.12
C THR A 224 3.02 3.38 26.02
N VAL A 225 2.41 3.20 24.85
CA VAL A 225 3.03 2.56 23.69
C VAL A 225 3.39 3.62 22.66
N LEU A 226 4.64 3.57 22.20
CA LEU A 226 5.13 4.34 21.07
C LEU A 226 5.25 3.39 19.86
N MET A 227 4.37 3.50 18.89
CA MET A 227 4.47 2.76 17.63
C MET A 227 5.41 3.51 16.70
N THR A 228 6.62 2.97 16.47
CA THR A 228 7.65 3.56 15.60
C THR A 228 7.95 2.64 14.39
N SER A 229 7.20 1.56 14.25
CA SER A 229 7.39 0.57 13.21
C SER A 229 6.98 1.08 11.81
N LEU A 230 7.40 0.37 10.77
CA LEU A 230 6.94 0.61 9.40
C LEU A 230 5.43 0.30 9.23
N ASP A 231 4.81 -0.41 10.18
CA ASP A 231 3.38 -0.71 10.18
C ASP A 231 2.49 0.51 10.47
N ASN A 232 3.09 1.67 10.81
CA ASN A 232 2.35 2.93 10.95
C ASN A 232 1.58 3.31 9.69
N GLY A 233 2.07 2.94 8.49
CA GLY A 233 1.29 3.07 7.28
C GLY A 233 -0.04 2.31 7.37
N ASP A 234 -0.01 1.05 7.75
CA ASP A 234 -1.21 0.22 7.86
C ASP A 234 -2.16 0.67 8.99
N PHE A 235 -1.63 1.22 10.08
CA PHE A 235 -2.43 1.85 11.14
C PHE A 235 -3.35 2.95 10.57
N PHE A 236 -2.82 3.86 9.75
CA PHE A 236 -3.61 4.94 9.17
C PHE A 236 -4.53 4.51 8.01
N ARG A 237 -4.32 3.34 7.40
CA ARG A 237 -5.26 2.77 6.42
C ARG A 237 -6.65 2.50 6.97
N TYR A 238 -6.82 2.47 8.30
CA TYR A 238 -8.13 2.46 8.94
C TYR A 238 -9.05 3.55 8.39
N PHE A 239 -8.58 4.80 8.32
CA PHE A 239 -9.37 5.93 7.84
C PHE A 239 -9.72 5.79 6.36
N LEU A 240 -8.79 5.27 5.55
CA LEU A 240 -9.04 4.98 4.15
C LEU A 240 -10.11 3.90 3.99
N ALA A 241 -10.05 2.82 4.76
CA ALA A 241 -11.05 1.76 4.70
C ALA A 241 -12.44 2.25 5.14
N LYS A 242 -12.51 3.10 6.19
CA LYS A 242 -13.79 3.68 6.66
C LYS A 242 -14.46 4.54 5.60
N THR A 243 -13.72 5.21 4.74
CA THR A 243 -14.21 6.13 3.70
C THR A 243 -14.20 5.55 2.29
N ASN A 244 -13.80 4.28 2.14
CA ASN A 244 -13.86 3.60 0.85
C ASN A 244 -15.30 3.43 0.37
N ALA A 245 -15.59 3.89 -0.84
CA ALA A 245 -16.96 3.88 -1.41
C ALA A 245 -17.57 2.47 -1.44
N GLY A 246 -16.78 1.43 -1.75
CA GLY A 246 -17.25 0.05 -1.74
C GLY A 246 -17.58 -0.45 -0.32
N MET A 247 -16.78 -0.07 0.69
CA MET A 247 -17.06 -0.40 2.09
C MET A 247 -18.33 0.28 2.57
N VAL A 248 -18.54 1.55 2.20
CA VAL A 248 -19.73 2.34 2.59
C VAL A 248 -20.99 1.82 1.87
N TYR A 249 -20.92 1.63 0.55
CA TYR A 249 -22.07 1.14 -0.23
C TYR A 249 -22.53 -0.25 0.23
N ASN A 250 -21.60 -1.16 0.49
CA ASN A 250 -21.89 -2.50 0.98
C ASN A 250 -22.18 -2.56 2.50
N ARG A 251 -22.32 -1.42 3.16
CA ARG A 251 -22.62 -1.28 4.60
C ARG A 251 -21.61 -1.95 5.53
N ARG A 252 -20.39 -2.16 5.06
CA ARG A 252 -19.24 -2.62 5.88
C ARG A 252 -18.61 -1.46 6.64
N SER A 253 -18.82 -0.25 6.19
CA SER A 253 -18.57 0.99 6.93
C SER A 253 -19.87 1.78 7.05
N GLN A 254 -20.13 2.32 8.24
CA GLN A 254 -21.26 3.20 8.50
C GLN A 254 -20.87 4.68 8.55
N THR A 255 -19.61 4.98 8.24
CA THR A 255 -19.05 6.33 8.27
C THR A 255 -19.73 7.23 7.26
N LYS A 256 -20.08 8.42 7.70
CA LYS A 256 -20.64 9.48 6.86
C LYS A 256 -19.68 10.65 6.78
N VAL A 257 -19.72 11.36 5.65
CA VAL A 257 -19.05 12.65 5.52
C VAL A 257 -19.66 13.59 6.57
N GLY A 258 -18.80 14.26 7.35
CA GLY A 258 -19.18 15.11 8.48
C GLY A 258 -19.13 14.43 9.85
N ASP A 259 -19.01 13.10 9.94
CA ASP A 259 -18.82 12.44 11.23
C ASP A 259 -17.45 12.80 11.83
N ASP A 260 -17.42 13.17 13.12
CA ASP A 260 -16.18 13.37 13.89
C ASP A 260 -15.80 12.06 14.60
N CYS A 261 -14.73 11.40 14.13
CA CYS A 261 -14.22 10.17 14.74
C CYS A 261 -13.33 10.41 15.98
N GLN A 262 -13.08 11.67 16.30
CA GLN A 262 -12.27 12.10 17.46
C GLN A 262 -12.99 13.16 18.30
N GLU A 263 -14.32 13.09 18.36
CA GLU A 263 -15.11 14.00 19.19
C GLU A 263 -14.67 13.91 20.66
N ASN A 264 -14.41 15.04 21.30
CA ASN A 264 -13.93 15.16 22.68
C ASN A 264 -12.61 14.43 22.95
N SER A 265 -11.81 14.13 21.92
CA SER A 265 -10.50 13.50 22.09
C SER A 265 -9.49 14.40 22.79
N LYS A 266 -8.54 13.78 23.49
CA LYS A 266 -7.33 14.44 24.03
C LYS A 266 -6.17 14.21 23.06
N GLY A 267 -5.28 15.21 22.94
CA GLY A 267 -4.10 15.11 22.07
C GLY A 267 -4.37 15.58 20.63
N ASP A 268 -3.74 14.90 19.70
CA ASP A 268 -3.77 15.33 18.29
C ASP A 268 -4.98 14.78 17.54
N LYS A 269 -5.54 15.57 16.66
CA LYS A 269 -6.56 15.15 15.69
C LYS A 269 -5.91 14.78 14.36
N VAL A 270 -6.37 13.70 13.77
CA VAL A 270 -5.83 13.19 12.50
C VAL A 270 -6.31 14.05 11.34
N THR A 271 -5.37 14.47 10.49
CA THR A 271 -5.66 14.97 9.14
C THR A 271 -4.98 14.06 8.14
N LEU A 272 -5.74 13.49 7.20
CA LEU A 272 -5.28 12.57 6.17
C LEU A 272 -5.72 13.04 4.80
N GLU A 273 -4.76 13.14 3.89
CA GLU A 273 -4.95 13.58 2.51
C GLU A 273 -4.48 12.51 1.52
N LEU A 274 -5.27 12.24 0.49
CA LEU A 274 -4.79 11.52 -0.69
C LEU A 274 -3.96 12.44 -1.56
N LYS A 275 -2.90 11.89 -2.13
CA LYS A 275 -2.01 12.59 -3.04
C LYS A 275 -1.89 11.85 -4.36
N LYS A 276 -1.94 12.60 -5.47
CA LYS A 276 -1.68 12.04 -6.80
C LYS A 276 -0.24 11.54 -6.93
N GLU A 277 0.69 12.23 -6.30
CA GLU A 277 2.13 11.96 -6.34
C GLU A 277 2.78 12.18 -4.97
N LEU A 278 3.76 11.35 -4.65
CA LEU A 278 4.73 11.56 -3.57
C LEU A 278 6.14 11.33 -4.11
N PRO A 279 7.15 12.04 -3.58
CA PRO A 279 8.53 11.74 -3.90
C PRO A 279 8.81 10.24 -3.67
N TYR A 280 9.53 9.63 -4.59
CA TYR A 280 9.99 8.23 -4.48
C TYR A 280 8.89 7.16 -4.28
N SER A 281 7.62 7.48 -4.47
CA SER A 281 6.56 6.48 -4.38
C SER A 281 6.51 5.60 -5.63
N ALA A 282 6.47 4.30 -5.43
CA ALA A 282 6.20 3.30 -6.45
C ALA A 282 4.73 3.34 -6.95
N ASN A 283 3.87 4.13 -6.32
CA ASN A 283 2.44 4.20 -6.61
C ASN A 283 2.03 5.52 -7.30
N ASN A 284 2.97 6.24 -7.89
CA ASN A 284 2.70 7.43 -8.68
C ASN A 284 2.06 7.06 -10.03
N LEU A 285 0.79 6.72 -10.01
CA LEU A 285 0.01 6.36 -11.19
C LEU A 285 -0.88 7.56 -11.58
N PRO A 286 -0.70 8.16 -12.76
CA PRO A 286 -1.53 9.31 -13.18
C PRO A 286 -2.99 8.94 -13.41
N PHE A 287 -3.26 7.66 -13.77
CA PHE A 287 -4.60 7.10 -13.95
C PHE A 287 -4.70 5.71 -13.31
N THR A 288 -5.91 5.34 -12.91
CA THR A 288 -6.22 3.94 -12.57
C THR A 288 -6.38 3.10 -13.82
N THR A 289 -6.44 1.78 -13.67
CA THR A 289 -6.81 0.85 -14.76
C THR A 289 -8.25 1.01 -15.23
N GLU A 290 -9.07 1.84 -14.58
CA GLU A 290 -10.39 2.24 -15.06
C GLU A 290 -10.32 3.48 -15.96
N GLY A 291 -9.18 4.15 -16.05
CA GLY A 291 -8.99 5.42 -16.77
C GLY A 291 -9.40 6.64 -15.93
N VAL A 292 -9.47 6.51 -14.61
CA VAL A 292 -9.77 7.61 -13.69
C VAL A 292 -8.48 8.33 -13.30
N PRO A 293 -8.39 9.67 -13.45
CA PRO A 293 -7.19 10.42 -13.08
C PRO A 293 -6.98 10.46 -11.56
N ALA A 294 -5.72 10.40 -11.14
CA ALA A 294 -5.33 10.61 -9.75
C ALA A 294 -5.50 12.08 -9.35
N LYS A 295 -5.93 12.32 -8.11
CA LYS A 295 -6.18 13.67 -7.57
C LYS A 295 -5.78 13.78 -6.12
N ASP A 296 -5.47 15.00 -5.70
CA ASP A 296 -5.32 15.34 -4.29
C ASP A 296 -6.69 15.62 -3.68
N ILE A 297 -6.97 15.02 -2.53
CA ILE A 297 -8.19 15.25 -1.77
C ILE A 297 -8.00 14.99 -0.28
N THR A 298 -8.65 15.80 0.57
CA THR A 298 -8.67 15.56 2.01
C THR A 298 -9.75 14.53 2.35
N ILE A 299 -9.37 13.46 3.00
CA ILE A 299 -10.26 12.37 3.46
C ILE A 299 -10.71 12.61 4.90
N VAL A 300 -9.77 12.99 5.78
CA VAL A 300 -10.05 13.37 7.17
C VAL A 300 -9.38 14.70 7.43
N LYS A 301 -10.06 15.62 8.07
CA LYS A 301 -9.52 16.89 8.53
C LYS A 301 -9.86 17.09 10.01
N ASP A 302 -8.86 17.22 10.83
CA ASP A 302 -9.02 17.45 12.28
C ASP A 302 -10.00 16.46 12.93
N GLY A 303 -9.90 15.15 12.57
CA GLY A 303 -10.76 14.08 13.05
C GLY A 303 -12.12 13.95 12.35
N VAL A 304 -12.48 14.87 11.43
CA VAL A 304 -13.78 14.87 10.74
C VAL A 304 -13.62 14.31 9.32
N TYR A 305 -14.44 13.33 8.98
CA TYR A 305 -14.47 12.76 7.62
C TYR A 305 -14.98 13.76 6.59
N GLN A 306 -14.20 14.02 5.54
CA GLN A 306 -14.50 15.05 4.53
C GLN A 306 -15.01 14.48 3.21
N SER A 307 -14.54 13.30 2.81
CA SER A 307 -14.80 12.74 1.49
C SER A 307 -14.72 11.23 1.50
N TYR A 308 -15.41 10.62 0.54
CA TYR A 308 -15.21 9.23 0.15
C TYR A 308 -14.20 9.15 -1.01
N TRP A 309 -13.59 7.99 -1.16
CA TRP A 309 -12.74 7.61 -2.28
C TRP A 309 -13.10 6.19 -2.73
N GLY A 310 -12.78 5.80 -3.95
CA GLY A 310 -13.05 4.44 -4.44
C GLY A 310 -13.04 4.31 -5.95
N ASP A 311 -13.41 3.12 -6.41
CA ASP A 311 -13.61 2.79 -7.81
C ASP A 311 -14.82 3.50 -8.42
N GLN A 312 -14.89 3.49 -9.76
CA GLN A 312 -15.95 4.16 -10.51
C GLN A 312 -17.35 3.65 -10.16
N LYS A 313 -17.51 2.33 -10.06
CA LYS A 313 -18.80 1.68 -9.79
C LYS A 313 -19.40 2.11 -8.43
N ASN A 314 -18.61 1.94 -7.37
CA ASN A 314 -19.07 2.25 -6.02
C ASN A 314 -19.22 3.75 -5.78
N SER A 315 -18.35 4.56 -6.39
CA SER A 315 -18.47 6.03 -6.38
C SER A 315 -19.79 6.49 -7.02
N TYR A 316 -20.12 5.92 -8.19
CA TYR A 316 -21.40 6.20 -8.87
C TYR A 316 -22.60 5.82 -8.00
N TYR A 317 -22.59 4.68 -7.34
CA TYR A 317 -23.67 4.22 -6.47
C TYR A 317 -23.89 5.11 -5.24
N LEU A 318 -22.84 5.77 -4.76
CA LEU A 318 -22.94 6.76 -3.68
C LEU A 318 -23.30 8.17 -4.18
N GLY A 319 -23.49 8.35 -5.49
CA GLY A 319 -23.80 9.65 -6.08
C GLY A 319 -22.64 10.63 -6.06
N LEU A 320 -21.41 10.15 -6.00
CA LEU A 320 -20.23 10.99 -6.08
C LEU A 320 -20.06 11.53 -7.51
N LYS A 321 -19.55 12.75 -7.64
CA LYS A 321 -19.33 13.37 -8.96
C LYS A 321 -18.30 12.61 -9.80
N GLU A 322 -17.33 12.02 -9.14
CA GLU A 322 -16.21 11.31 -9.76
C GLU A 322 -15.63 10.27 -8.79
N ALA A 323 -15.02 9.25 -9.34
CA ALA A 323 -14.19 8.32 -8.58
C ALA A 323 -12.86 8.99 -8.23
N ILE A 324 -12.29 8.62 -7.09
CA ILE A 324 -11.02 9.14 -6.61
C ILE A 324 -10.17 7.97 -6.13
N PRO A 325 -9.04 7.68 -6.81
CA PRO A 325 -8.15 6.60 -6.37
C PRO A 325 -7.30 7.01 -5.17
N ALA A 326 -7.01 6.06 -4.28
CA ALA A 326 -6.08 6.24 -3.17
C ALA A 326 -4.72 5.61 -3.51
N ASN A 327 -3.97 6.25 -4.41
CA ASN A 327 -2.64 5.78 -4.78
C ASN A 327 -1.62 6.07 -3.69
N ASN A 328 -1.60 7.31 -3.21
CA ASN A 328 -0.71 7.80 -2.17
C ASN A 328 -1.50 8.56 -1.11
N TYR A 329 -0.98 8.63 0.11
CA TYR A 329 -1.58 9.45 1.16
C TYR A 329 -0.55 10.05 2.11
N VAL A 330 -0.96 11.14 2.75
CA VAL A 330 -0.17 11.86 3.76
C VAL A 330 -1.02 12.01 5.02
N VAL A 331 -0.46 11.66 6.16
CA VAL A 331 -0.99 12.04 7.47
C VAL A 331 -0.14 13.19 7.99
N LEU A 332 -0.78 14.30 8.33
CA LEU A 332 -0.06 15.48 8.82
C LEU A 332 0.61 15.19 10.16
N PRO A 333 1.77 15.81 10.43
CA PRO A 333 2.47 15.68 11.71
C PRO A 333 1.64 16.22 12.88
N GLY A 334 1.86 15.68 14.07
CA GLY A 334 1.22 16.12 15.28
C GLY A 334 2.00 17.17 16.06
N SER A 335 1.68 17.28 17.35
CA SER A 335 2.15 18.38 18.21
C SER A 335 3.42 18.07 18.99
N LYS A 336 3.78 16.79 19.20
CA LYS A 336 4.94 16.38 20.03
C LYS A 336 6.12 15.94 19.17
N SER A 337 7.33 16.26 19.56
CA SER A 337 8.53 15.60 19.06
C SER A 337 8.67 14.20 19.68
N ILE A 338 9.40 13.29 19.03
CA ILE A 338 9.70 11.98 19.58
C ILE A 338 10.41 12.08 20.92
N ALA A 339 11.28 13.09 21.08
CA ALA A 339 11.97 13.36 22.36
C ALA A 339 11.00 13.71 23.48
N GLU A 340 9.95 14.50 23.21
CA GLU A 340 8.89 14.83 24.17
C GLU A 340 8.05 13.58 24.53
N MET A 341 7.80 12.68 23.58
CA MET A 341 7.07 11.44 23.83
C MET A 341 7.84 10.44 24.70
N LYS A 342 9.17 10.54 24.74
CA LYS A 342 10.08 9.63 25.46
C LYS A 342 10.48 10.10 26.87
N GLN A 343 9.78 11.10 27.44
CA GLN A 343 10.11 11.64 28.76
C GLN A 343 9.62 10.74 29.91
N ASP A 344 8.45 10.13 29.77
CA ASP A 344 7.84 9.25 30.75
C ASP A 344 8.08 7.77 30.35
N PRO A 345 7.87 6.79 31.24
CA PRO A 345 7.99 5.37 30.92
C PRO A 345 7.16 4.96 29.70
N TYR A 346 7.74 4.17 28.80
CA TYR A 346 7.12 3.76 27.56
C TYR A 346 7.58 2.36 27.08
N LEU A 347 6.79 1.78 26.19
CA LEU A 347 7.16 0.65 25.35
C LEU A 347 7.20 1.12 23.89
N GLU A 348 8.38 1.31 23.31
CA GLU A 348 8.55 1.72 21.90
C GLU A 348 8.65 0.47 21.02
N ILE A 349 7.63 0.21 20.22
CA ILE A 349 7.60 -0.92 19.31
C ILE A 349 8.27 -0.51 18.00
N ILE A 350 9.36 -1.20 17.68
CA ILE A 350 10.18 -1.00 16.47
C ILE A 350 9.72 -1.92 15.34
N GLN A 351 9.39 -3.16 15.67
CA GLN A 351 9.00 -4.16 14.68
C GLN A 351 8.00 -5.14 15.28
N PHE A 352 6.94 -5.41 14.55
CA PHE A 352 6.04 -6.53 14.78
C PHE A 352 6.48 -7.75 13.95
N SER A 353 6.20 -8.95 14.45
CA SER A 353 6.26 -10.17 13.62
C SER A 353 5.08 -10.23 12.65
N SER A 354 3.93 -9.72 13.11
CA SER A 354 2.69 -9.60 12.34
C SER A 354 1.88 -8.47 12.94
N PHE A 355 1.58 -7.45 12.15
CA PHE A 355 0.67 -6.37 12.52
C PHE A 355 -0.65 -6.54 11.77
N ILE A 356 -1.75 -6.42 12.47
CA ILE A 356 -3.10 -6.54 11.91
C ILE A 356 -3.90 -5.30 12.27
N MET A 357 -4.54 -4.69 11.27
CA MET A 357 -5.56 -3.67 11.43
C MET A 357 -6.87 -4.18 10.82
N ASN A 358 -7.88 -4.40 11.66
CA ASN A 358 -9.22 -4.73 11.20
C ASN A 358 -10.04 -3.45 11.03
N PRO A 359 -10.28 -2.99 9.80
CA PRO A 359 -10.97 -1.71 9.60
C PRO A 359 -12.46 -1.77 9.92
N MET A 360 -13.07 -2.95 10.03
CA MET A 360 -14.49 -3.08 10.36
C MET A 360 -14.72 -2.90 11.86
N THR A 361 -13.97 -3.61 12.70
CA THR A 361 -14.09 -3.54 14.17
C THR A 361 -13.25 -2.41 14.77
N GLY A 362 -12.19 -1.99 14.09
CA GLY A 362 -11.19 -1.05 14.60
C GLY A 362 -10.12 -1.71 15.47
N ASP A 363 -10.15 -3.03 15.62
CA ASP A 363 -9.13 -3.74 16.39
C ASP A 363 -7.80 -3.76 15.63
N PHE A 364 -6.73 -3.48 16.36
CA PHE A 364 -5.37 -3.56 15.81
C PHE A 364 -4.39 -4.06 16.87
N GLY A 365 -3.27 -4.54 16.40
CA GLY A 365 -2.19 -5.02 17.25
C GLY A 365 -1.28 -5.99 16.55
N GLY A 366 -0.40 -6.61 17.32
CA GLY A 366 0.55 -7.56 16.76
C GLY A 366 1.48 -8.14 17.80
N GLU A 367 2.19 -9.19 17.42
CA GLU A 367 3.25 -9.79 18.20
C GLU A 367 4.53 -8.96 18.07
N ILE A 368 5.15 -8.66 19.22
CA ILE A 368 6.34 -7.80 19.32
C ILE A 368 7.59 -8.60 18.91
N ARG A 369 8.20 -8.23 17.79
CA ARG A 369 9.48 -8.80 17.38
C ARG A 369 10.66 -8.09 18.02
N LEU A 370 10.58 -6.75 18.12
CA LEU A 370 11.52 -5.92 18.85
C LEU A 370 10.83 -4.67 19.37
N ALA A 371 11.05 -4.38 20.65
CA ALA A 371 10.68 -3.11 21.27
C ALA A 371 11.76 -2.63 22.22
N TYR A 372 11.68 -1.36 22.61
CA TYR A 372 12.51 -0.78 23.69
C TYR A 372 11.59 -0.39 24.85
N TYR A 373 11.85 -0.97 26.01
CA TYR A 373 11.15 -0.63 27.23
C TYR A 373 11.98 0.36 28.04
N PHE A 374 11.41 1.53 28.32
CA PHE A 374 11.96 2.53 29.23
C PHE A 374 11.15 2.52 30.54
N ASP A 375 11.80 2.19 31.63
CA ASP A 375 11.19 2.11 32.98
C ASP A 375 11.20 3.43 33.77
N GLY A 376 11.66 4.52 33.13
CA GLY A 376 11.90 5.83 33.76
C GLY A 376 13.36 6.05 34.18
N LYS A 377 14.26 5.06 34.00
CA LYS A 377 15.69 5.13 34.34
C LYS A 377 16.56 4.63 33.20
N GLU A 378 16.27 3.45 32.68
CA GLU A 378 17.06 2.80 31.62
C GLU A 378 16.18 2.27 30.50
N VAL A 379 16.75 2.19 29.30
CA VAL A 379 16.12 1.60 28.11
C VAL A 379 16.65 0.18 27.94
N THR A 380 15.75 -0.79 27.89
CA THR A 380 16.07 -2.20 27.70
C THR A 380 15.43 -2.71 26.41
N PRO A 381 16.16 -3.36 25.49
CA PRO A 381 15.55 -4.05 24.36
C PRO A 381 14.76 -5.26 24.84
N VAL A 382 13.53 -5.41 24.32
CA VAL A 382 12.61 -6.50 24.68
C VAL A 382 12.00 -7.14 23.42
N THR A 383 11.58 -8.40 23.55
CA THR A 383 11.01 -9.20 22.45
C THR A 383 9.92 -10.13 22.96
N GLY A 384 9.05 -10.60 22.08
CA GLY A 384 7.91 -11.44 22.44
C GLY A 384 6.78 -10.66 23.09
N GLY A 385 5.69 -11.37 23.42
CA GLY A 385 4.46 -10.74 23.83
C GLY A 385 3.72 -10.06 22.69
N SER A 386 2.64 -9.37 23.00
CA SER A 386 1.81 -8.70 21.99
C SER A 386 1.05 -7.51 22.57
N ILE A 387 0.60 -6.61 21.70
CA ILE A 387 -0.41 -5.60 22.03
C ILE A 387 -1.70 -5.91 21.29
N THR A 388 -2.82 -5.55 21.91
CA THR A 388 -4.15 -5.53 21.31
C THR A 388 -4.85 -4.25 21.71
N CYS A 389 -5.25 -3.48 20.72
CA CYS A 389 -5.87 -2.17 20.87
C CYS A 389 -7.12 -2.06 19.99
N ASN A 390 -7.93 -1.04 20.25
CA ASN A 390 -9.05 -0.67 19.38
C ASN A 390 -8.92 0.79 18.97
N MET A 391 -9.10 1.07 17.68
CA MET A 391 -8.92 2.40 17.10
C MET A 391 -9.86 3.43 17.74
N THR A 392 -11.12 3.10 17.96
CA THR A 392 -12.10 4.02 18.57
C THR A 392 -11.66 4.46 19.96
N GLU A 393 -11.10 3.54 20.75
CA GLU A 393 -10.59 3.85 22.10
C GLU A 393 -9.26 4.63 22.01
N SER A 394 -8.34 4.20 21.14
CA SER A 394 -7.03 4.85 20.99
C SER A 394 -7.17 6.30 20.49
N LEU A 395 -8.12 6.57 19.59
CA LEU A 395 -8.37 7.91 19.06
C LEU A 395 -8.89 8.91 20.11
N LYS A 396 -9.36 8.45 21.27
CA LYS A 396 -9.75 9.33 22.38
C LYS A 396 -8.56 10.02 23.04
N HIS A 397 -7.38 9.41 22.97
CA HIS A 397 -6.15 9.97 23.53
C HIS A 397 -4.93 9.48 22.75
N ILE A 398 -4.50 10.27 21.78
CA ILE A 398 -3.39 9.94 20.88
C ILE A 398 -2.52 11.18 20.64
N TYR A 399 -1.21 10.99 20.53
CA TYR A 399 -0.31 12.00 20.00
C TYR A 399 0.45 11.46 18.80
N LEU A 400 0.65 12.32 17.82
CA LEU A 400 1.41 12.07 16.61
C LEU A 400 2.74 12.81 16.68
N SER A 401 3.82 12.23 16.20
CA SER A 401 5.11 12.93 16.19
C SER A 401 5.16 14.05 15.17
N LYS A 402 5.95 15.09 15.47
CA LYS A 402 6.33 16.14 14.51
C LYS A 402 7.18 15.57 13.37
N GLU A 403 8.03 14.61 13.71
CA GLU A 403 8.86 13.88 12.75
C GLU A 403 7.99 12.93 11.93
N THR A 404 8.19 12.95 10.61
CA THR A 404 7.48 12.08 9.68
C THR A 404 8.42 11.07 9.04
N ARG A 405 7.86 10.01 8.49
CA ARG A 405 8.56 9.00 7.68
C ARG A 405 7.75 8.72 6.43
N GLN A 406 8.42 8.61 5.30
CA GLN A 406 7.81 8.02 4.11
C GLN A 406 8.00 6.50 4.12
N ILE A 407 6.91 5.78 3.85
CA ILE A 407 6.88 4.32 3.71
C ILE A 407 6.21 4.07 2.35
N ASN A 408 7.02 3.91 1.29
CA ASN A 408 6.56 3.84 -0.10
C ASN A 408 5.53 4.95 -0.42
N ASN A 409 4.26 4.57 -0.49
CA ASN A 409 3.15 5.42 -0.94
C ASN A 409 2.46 6.20 0.19
N CYS A 410 3.06 6.27 1.35
CA CYS A 410 2.52 7.10 2.42
C CYS A 410 3.61 7.88 3.17
N VAL A 411 3.25 9.10 3.56
CA VAL A 411 4.01 9.89 4.54
C VAL A 411 3.19 9.97 5.82
N VAL A 412 3.73 9.47 6.91
CA VAL A 412 3.02 9.37 8.19
C VAL A 412 3.90 9.87 9.34
N PRO A 413 3.32 10.26 10.49
CA PRO A 413 4.08 10.49 11.71
C PRO A 413 4.97 9.29 12.02
N LYS A 414 6.27 9.55 12.26
CA LYS A 414 7.25 8.50 12.52
C LYS A 414 6.89 7.68 13.76
N THR A 415 6.30 8.34 14.76
CA THR A 415 5.86 7.72 16.02
C THR A 415 4.43 8.11 16.33
N VAL A 416 3.63 7.10 16.74
CA VAL A 416 2.27 7.28 17.27
C VAL A 416 2.29 6.88 18.75
N GLN A 417 1.92 7.79 19.65
CA GLN A 417 1.83 7.56 21.09
C GLN A 417 0.40 7.22 21.49
N ILE A 418 0.21 6.05 22.07
CA ILE A 418 -1.09 5.51 22.50
C ILE A 418 -0.98 5.19 24.00
N PHE A 419 -2.05 5.46 24.73
CA PHE A 419 -2.10 5.29 26.20
C PHE A 419 -3.01 4.13 26.59
N ASP A 420 -2.83 3.67 27.82
CA ASP A 420 -3.65 2.65 28.48
C ASP A 420 -3.70 1.31 27.70
N VAL A 421 -2.56 0.95 27.07
CA VAL A 421 -2.44 -0.26 26.26
C VAL A 421 -2.15 -1.47 27.15
N ALA A 422 -2.92 -2.54 26.94
CA ALA A 422 -2.61 -3.84 27.52
C ALA A 422 -1.52 -4.53 26.70
N VAL A 423 -0.44 -4.92 27.36
CA VAL A 423 0.67 -5.67 26.77
C VAL A 423 0.65 -7.08 27.37
N ALA A 424 0.46 -8.08 26.52
CA ALA A 424 0.68 -9.48 26.88
C ALA A 424 2.20 -9.75 26.89
N GLY A 425 2.68 -10.46 27.89
CA GLY A 425 4.10 -10.74 28.08
C GLY A 425 4.31 -11.72 29.24
N GLU A 426 5.57 -11.89 29.66
CA GLU A 426 5.90 -12.72 30.80
C GLU A 426 5.51 -12.02 32.09
N GLU A 427 5.16 -12.82 33.14
CA GLU A 427 4.79 -12.34 34.49
C GLU A 427 6.00 -11.88 35.30
#